data_7024370346ab708c55782f91bf90952e
#
_entry.id   7024370346ab708c55782f91bf90952e
#
_cell.length_a   1.000
_cell.length_b   1.000
_cell.length_c   1.000
_cell.angle_alpha   90.00
_cell.angle_beta   90.00
_cell.angle_gamma   90.00
#
_symmetry.space_group_name_H-M   'P 1'
#
loop_
_entity.id
_entity.type
_entity.pdbx_description
1 polymer ?
#
loop_
_entity_poly.entity_id
_entity_poly.type
_entity_poly.pdbx_seq_one_letter_code
_entity_poly.pdbx_strand_id
1 'polypeptide(L)'
;YLFGALILFTPLMDMEKAATRSANYTALIDVTGMIADKEPASADNIVGSLRAAFEDEKVKGVILRINSPGGSPVQSGYVYDEIRRLRGLHPDTKVYAVISDLGASGAYYIASAADQIYADKASLVGSIGVTAAGYGFVGTMEKLGVERRTYTSGEHKSFLDPFQPQKPEETQFWQGVLD
;
A
#
# COMPACT_ATOMS: atom_id res chain seq x y z
N TYR A 1 50.08 -40.85 -27.87
CA TYR A 1 48.76 -40.89 -27.22
C TYR A 1 48.70 -39.84 -26.11
N LEU A 2 48.13 -38.66 -26.41
CA LEU A 2 47.83 -37.61 -25.41
C LEU A 2 46.39 -37.82 -24.91
N PHE A 3 46.22 -38.16 -23.63
CA PHE A 3 44.96 -38.08 -22.93
C PHE A 3 44.84 -36.67 -22.36
N GLY A 4 44.03 -35.83 -22.96
CA GLY A 4 43.63 -34.55 -22.41
C GLY A 4 42.52 -34.73 -21.33
N ALA A 5 42.84 -34.46 -20.07
CA ALA A 5 41.84 -34.37 -19.03
C ALA A 5 41.04 -33.06 -19.17
N LEU A 6 39.79 -33.17 -19.57
CA LEU A 6 38.83 -32.07 -19.59
C LEU A 6 38.39 -31.82 -18.14
N ILE A 7 39.00 -30.85 -17.47
CA ILE A 7 38.54 -30.35 -16.18
C ILE A 7 37.32 -29.45 -16.46
N LEU A 8 36.13 -29.95 -16.19
CA LEU A 8 34.92 -29.16 -16.17
C LEU A 8 34.98 -28.21 -14.96
N PHE A 9 35.38 -26.98 -15.22
CA PHE A 9 35.20 -25.88 -14.26
C PHE A 9 33.70 -25.56 -14.22
N THR A 10 32.94 -26.17 -13.30
CA THR A 10 31.67 -25.62 -12.85
C THR A 10 32.00 -24.40 -12.01
N PRO A 11 31.51 -23.19 -12.36
CA PRO A 11 31.85 -22.02 -11.59
C PRO A 11 31.30 -22.15 -10.16
N LEU A 12 32.17 -21.94 -9.18
CA LEU A 12 31.82 -21.94 -7.73
C LEU A 12 30.58 -21.08 -7.43
N MET A 13 30.33 -20.07 -8.23
CA MET A 13 29.17 -19.17 -8.10
C MET A 13 27.81 -19.89 -8.24
N ASP A 14 27.72 -20.97 -9.01
CA ASP A 14 26.46 -21.72 -9.16
C ASP A 14 26.20 -22.66 -8.00
N MET A 15 27.24 -23.13 -7.32
CA MET A 15 27.10 -23.92 -6.10
C MET A 15 26.69 -23.06 -4.89
N GLU A 16 27.16 -21.82 -4.80
CA GLU A 16 26.80 -20.90 -3.74
C GLU A 16 25.33 -20.43 -3.88
N LYS A 17 24.90 -20.16 -5.12
CA LYS A 17 23.47 -19.89 -5.42
C LYS A 17 22.57 -21.10 -5.20
N ALA A 18 23.04 -22.31 -5.44
CA ALA A 18 22.29 -23.54 -5.18
C ALA A 18 22.19 -23.83 -3.66
N ALA A 19 23.24 -23.57 -2.90
CA ALA A 19 23.25 -23.73 -1.44
C ALA A 19 22.34 -22.71 -0.73
N THR A 20 22.30 -21.46 -1.21
CA THR A 20 21.38 -20.43 -0.68
C THR A 20 19.91 -20.71 -1.01
N ARG A 21 19.63 -21.43 -2.08
CA ARG A 21 18.27 -21.87 -2.44
C ARG A 21 17.74 -23.05 -1.60
N SER A 22 18.58 -23.71 -0.85
CA SER A 22 18.21 -24.90 -0.03
C SER A 22 17.80 -24.54 1.40
N ALA A 23 18.22 -23.40 1.94
CA ALA A 23 17.92 -23.00 3.31
C ALA A 23 16.56 -22.30 3.42
N ASN A 24 15.91 -22.46 4.58
CA ASN A 24 14.75 -21.64 4.94
C ASN A 24 15.17 -20.17 5.05
N TYR A 25 14.26 -19.26 4.69
CA TYR A 25 14.53 -17.82 4.72
C TYR A 25 13.31 -17.00 5.09
N THR A 26 13.53 -15.73 5.34
CA THR A 26 12.49 -14.73 5.57
C THR A 26 12.35 -13.86 4.32
N ALA A 27 11.14 -13.73 3.81
CA ALA A 27 10.85 -12.83 2.70
C ALA A 27 10.82 -11.38 3.18
N LEU A 28 11.44 -10.49 2.43
CA LEU A 28 11.39 -9.05 2.65
C LEU A 28 10.59 -8.40 1.51
N ILE A 29 9.54 -7.69 1.88
CA ILE A 29 8.66 -6.98 0.93
C ILE A 29 8.68 -5.50 1.27
N ASP A 30 9.01 -4.67 0.28
CA ASP A 30 9.07 -3.22 0.44
C ASP A 30 7.71 -2.57 0.18
N VAL A 31 7.31 -1.69 1.12
CA VAL A 31 6.18 -0.78 0.98
C VAL A 31 6.73 0.63 1.06
N THR A 32 7.20 1.15 -0.08
CA THR A 32 7.94 2.41 -0.13
C THR A 32 7.27 3.42 -1.05
N GLY A 33 7.11 4.64 -0.57
CA GLY A 33 6.48 5.74 -1.30
C GLY A 33 4.96 5.73 -1.19
N MET A 34 4.29 6.46 -2.08
CA MET A 34 2.83 6.60 -2.07
C MET A 34 2.14 5.28 -2.46
N ILE A 35 1.10 4.91 -1.72
CA ILE A 35 0.26 3.76 -2.03
C ILE A 35 -0.80 4.20 -3.04
N ALA A 36 -0.58 3.88 -4.31
CA ALA A 36 -1.49 4.25 -5.39
C ALA A 36 -1.37 3.27 -6.57
N ASP A 37 -2.33 3.32 -7.48
CA ASP A 37 -2.27 2.54 -8.71
C ASP A 37 -1.03 2.89 -9.53
N LYS A 38 -0.37 1.88 -10.10
CA LYS A 38 0.87 1.98 -10.91
C LYS A 38 2.11 2.49 -10.19
N GLU A 39 2.03 2.77 -8.89
CA GLU A 39 3.20 3.10 -8.09
C GLU A 39 3.92 1.82 -7.61
N PRO A 40 5.20 1.91 -7.20
CA PRO A 40 5.92 0.77 -6.64
C PRO A 40 5.19 0.13 -5.45
N ALA A 41 4.54 0.94 -4.60
CA ALA A 41 3.71 0.49 -3.49
C ALA A 41 2.23 0.31 -3.88
N SER A 42 1.93 -0.09 -5.12
CA SER A 42 0.56 -0.47 -5.51
C SER A 42 0.13 -1.77 -4.85
N ALA A 43 -1.18 -1.95 -4.70
CA ALA A 43 -1.73 -3.20 -4.17
C ALA A 43 -1.31 -4.40 -5.01
N ASP A 44 -1.30 -4.29 -6.34
CA ASP A 44 -0.93 -5.38 -7.24
C ASP A 44 0.50 -5.87 -6.98
N ASN A 45 1.45 -4.95 -6.81
CA ASN A 45 2.85 -5.30 -6.54
C ASN A 45 3.02 -5.93 -5.16
N ILE A 46 2.41 -5.34 -4.13
CA ILE A 46 2.55 -5.84 -2.75
C ILE A 46 1.82 -7.18 -2.59
N VAL A 47 0.59 -7.30 -3.07
CA VAL A 47 -0.20 -8.53 -3.03
C VAL A 47 0.47 -9.64 -3.83
N GLY A 48 1.00 -9.32 -5.02
CA GLY A 48 1.77 -10.29 -5.81
C GLY A 48 2.99 -10.81 -5.06
N SER A 49 3.74 -9.92 -4.41
CA SER A 49 4.90 -10.28 -3.59
C SER A 49 4.52 -11.11 -2.36
N LEU A 50 3.41 -10.76 -1.70
CA LEU A 50 2.88 -11.52 -0.56
C LEU A 50 2.51 -12.94 -0.97
N ARG A 51 1.76 -13.10 -2.06
CA ARG A 51 1.35 -14.42 -2.55
C ARG A 51 2.57 -15.27 -2.88
N ALA A 52 3.51 -14.74 -3.63
CA ALA A 52 4.75 -15.45 -3.98
C ALA A 52 5.54 -15.86 -2.73
N ALA A 53 5.59 -15.01 -1.70
CA ALA A 53 6.25 -15.34 -0.44
C ALA A 53 5.54 -16.49 0.32
N PHE A 54 4.22 -16.49 0.35
CA PHE A 54 3.45 -17.51 1.06
C PHE A 54 3.33 -18.85 0.30
N GLU A 55 3.50 -18.83 -1.02
CA GLU A 55 3.54 -20.04 -1.86
C GLU A 55 4.89 -20.77 -1.78
N ASP A 56 5.97 -20.08 -1.36
CA ASP A 56 7.28 -20.72 -1.20
C ASP A 56 7.41 -21.39 0.17
N GLU A 57 7.44 -22.71 0.20
CA GLU A 57 7.55 -23.53 1.43
C GLU A 57 8.80 -23.25 2.25
N LYS A 58 9.82 -22.61 1.68
CA LYS A 58 11.08 -22.23 2.38
C LYS A 58 10.93 -20.91 3.12
N VAL A 59 9.93 -20.10 2.82
CA VAL A 59 9.65 -18.87 3.56
C VAL A 59 9.06 -19.22 4.91
N LYS A 60 9.73 -18.82 5.98
CA LYS A 60 9.31 -19.07 7.38
C LYS A 60 8.79 -17.82 8.08
N GLY A 61 8.84 -16.70 7.41
CA GLY A 61 8.29 -15.42 7.88
C GLY A 61 8.37 -14.37 6.81
N VAL A 62 7.57 -13.34 6.95
CA VAL A 62 7.51 -12.19 6.03
C VAL A 62 7.77 -10.92 6.82
N ILE A 63 8.63 -10.07 6.30
CA ILE A 63 8.87 -8.71 6.80
C ILE A 63 8.34 -7.72 5.75
N LEU A 64 7.39 -6.88 6.16
CA LEU A 64 6.99 -5.69 5.42
C LEU A 64 7.87 -4.53 5.87
N ARG A 65 8.82 -4.11 5.05
CA ARG A 65 9.63 -2.92 5.32
C ARG A 65 8.88 -1.69 4.80
N ILE A 66 8.42 -0.86 5.72
CA ILE A 66 7.51 0.24 5.41
C ILE A 66 8.22 1.59 5.53
N ASN A 67 8.18 2.36 4.44
CA ASN A 67 8.57 3.77 4.42
C ASN A 67 7.61 4.54 3.50
N SER A 68 6.42 4.87 4.01
CA SER A 68 5.32 5.35 3.20
C SER A 68 4.42 6.34 3.95
N PRO A 69 4.00 7.43 3.30
CA PRO A 69 3.00 8.35 3.84
C PRO A 69 1.57 7.80 3.79
N GLY A 70 1.37 6.61 3.24
CA GLY A 70 0.05 6.09 2.89
C GLY A 70 -0.36 6.45 1.47
N GLY A 71 -1.65 6.61 1.25
CA GLY A 71 -2.21 6.92 -0.07
C GLY A 71 -3.64 6.45 -0.21
N SER A 72 -3.96 5.78 -1.30
CA SER A 72 -5.31 5.30 -1.59
C SER A 72 -5.84 4.34 -0.52
N PRO A 73 -6.98 4.65 0.11
CA PRO A 73 -7.63 3.74 1.06
C PRO A 73 -7.99 2.38 0.43
N VAL A 74 -8.43 2.38 -0.82
CA VAL A 74 -8.79 1.16 -1.56
C VAL A 74 -7.59 0.27 -1.76
N GLN A 75 -6.46 0.81 -2.23
CA GLN A 75 -5.23 0.05 -2.41
C GLN A 75 -4.71 -0.50 -1.07
N SER A 76 -4.75 0.32 -0.02
CA SER A 76 -4.34 -0.10 1.33
C SER A 76 -5.25 -1.20 1.87
N GLY A 77 -6.56 -1.11 1.62
CA GLY A 77 -7.54 -2.12 2.00
C GLY A 77 -7.26 -3.47 1.34
N TYR A 78 -6.99 -3.49 0.02
CA TYR A 78 -6.66 -4.73 -0.68
C TYR A 78 -5.43 -5.44 -0.08
N VAL A 79 -4.39 -4.66 0.26
CA VAL A 79 -3.19 -5.23 0.90
C VAL A 79 -3.49 -5.73 2.31
N TYR A 80 -4.22 -4.96 3.11
CA TYR A 80 -4.65 -5.35 4.46
C TYR A 80 -5.42 -6.68 4.44
N ASP A 81 -6.44 -6.77 3.59
CA ASP A 81 -7.30 -7.94 3.50
C ASP A 81 -6.50 -9.17 3.05
N GLU A 82 -5.59 -9.01 2.09
CA GLU A 82 -4.76 -10.12 1.61
C GLU A 82 -3.79 -10.60 2.69
N ILE A 83 -3.17 -9.71 3.46
CA ILE A 83 -2.33 -10.10 4.61
C ILE A 83 -3.17 -10.92 5.61
N ARG A 84 -4.36 -10.44 5.96
CA ARG A 84 -5.26 -11.12 6.89
C ARG A 84 -5.68 -12.49 6.36
N ARG A 85 -5.98 -12.59 5.06
CA ARG A 85 -6.35 -13.85 4.40
C ARG A 85 -5.19 -14.85 4.43
N LEU A 86 -3.99 -14.43 4.03
CA LEU A 86 -2.81 -15.29 3.99
C LEU A 86 -2.40 -15.78 5.38
N ARG A 87 -2.43 -14.93 6.39
CA ARG A 87 -2.18 -15.30 7.79
C ARG A 87 -3.19 -16.32 8.30
N GLY A 88 -4.44 -16.22 7.87
CA GLY A 88 -5.47 -17.21 8.22
C GLY A 88 -5.22 -18.58 7.59
N LEU A 89 -4.69 -18.62 6.37
CA LEU A 89 -4.37 -19.87 5.66
C LEU A 89 -3.03 -20.48 6.11
N HIS A 90 -2.09 -19.66 6.56
CA HIS A 90 -0.73 -20.05 6.94
C HIS A 90 -0.37 -19.56 8.35
N PRO A 91 -1.00 -20.08 9.42
CA PRO A 91 -0.86 -19.55 10.78
C PRO A 91 0.56 -19.64 11.35
N ASP A 92 1.39 -20.52 10.79
CA ASP A 92 2.78 -20.71 11.21
C ASP A 92 3.74 -19.69 10.56
N THR A 93 3.37 -19.06 9.44
CA THR A 93 4.16 -18.05 8.76
C THR A 93 3.80 -16.66 9.28
N LYS A 94 4.66 -16.10 10.13
CA LYS A 94 4.42 -14.79 10.75
C LYS A 94 4.74 -13.63 9.82
N VAL A 95 3.95 -12.57 9.92
CA VAL A 95 4.14 -11.31 9.20
C VAL A 95 4.52 -10.23 10.19
N TYR A 96 5.65 -9.58 9.97
CA TYR A 96 6.14 -8.47 10.76
C TYR A 96 6.17 -7.19 9.93
N ALA A 97 5.63 -6.10 10.45
CA ALA A 97 5.79 -4.78 9.86
C ALA A 97 6.94 -4.04 10.54
N VAL A 98 7.90 -3.57 9.76
CA VAL A 98 9.04 -2.77 10.23
C VAL A 98 8.96 -1.41 9.57
N ILE A 99 8.63 -0.40 10.35
CA ILE A 99 8.50 0.98 9.90
C ILE A 99 9.88 1.64 10.03
N SER A 100 10.42 2.14 8.91
CA SER A 100 11.67 2.89 8.88
C SER A 100 11.44 4.33 9.37
N ASP A 101 11.39 5.31 8.46
CA ASP A 101 11.16 6.71 8.85
C ASP A 101 9.68 7.05 8.99
N LEU A 102 8.84 6.47 8.11
CA LEU A 102 7.44 6.85 7.95
C LEU A 102 6.54 5.65 7.71
N GLY A 103 5.50 5.54 8.54
CA GLY A 103 4.41 4.57 8.38
C GLY A 103 3.08 5.21 8.73
N ALA A 104 2.55 6.04 7.84
CA ALA A 104 1.39 6.87 8.13
C ALA A 104 0.15 6.49 7.29
N SER A 105 -1.05 6.77 7.83
CA SER A 105 -2.33 6.60 7.11
C SER A 105 -2.47 5.18 6.54
N GLY A 106 -2.70 5.02 5.24
CA GLY A 106 -2.82 3.71 4.58
C GLY A 106 -1.63 2.77 4.81
N ALA A 107 -0.43 3.29 5.03
CA ALA A 107 0.73 2.47 5.36
C ALA A 107 0.65 1.89 6.79
N TYR A 108 0.15 2.67 7.75
CA TYR A 108 -0.13 2.16 9.09
C TYR A 108 -1.30 1.17 9.08
N TYR A 109 -2.32 1.42 8.24
CA TYR A 109 -3.42 0.49 8.06
C TYR A 109 -2.92 -0.87 7.56
N ILE A 110 -2.04 -0.91 6.56
CA ILE A 110 -1.37 -2.14 6.11
C ILE A 110 -0.57 -2.78 7.26
N ALA A 111 0.23 -1.98 7.98
CA ALA A 111 1.04 -2.48 9.10
C ALA A 111 0.18 -3.15 10.18
N SER A 112 -1.04 -2.65 10.43
CA SER A 112 -1.95 -3.19 11.44
C SER A 112 -2.48 -4.59 11.12
N ALA A 113 -2.35 -5.06 9.86
CA ALA A 113 -2.65 -6.43 9.47
C ALA A 113 -1.56 -7.44 9.87
N ALA A 114 -0.35 -6.99 10.23
CA ALA A 114 0.76 -7.84 10.64
C ALA A 114 0.55 -8.47 12.02
N ASP A 115 1.40 -9.45 12.38
CA ASP A 115 1.40 -10.04 13.72
C ASP A 115 2.00 -9.09 14.75
N GLN A 116 3.03 -8.33 14.35
CA GLN A 116 3.68 -7.31 15.19
C GLN A 116 4.18 -6.16 14.33
N ILE A 117 4.21 -4.98 14.93
CA ILE A 117 4.73 -3.75 14.32
C ILE A 117 5.96 -3.30 15.11
N TYR A 118 7.03 -3.01 14.39
CA TYR A 118 8.25 -2.44 14.91
C TYR A 118 8.47 -1.07 14.29
N ALA A 119 8.82 -0.09 15.10
CA ALA A 119 9.17 1.26 14.65
C ALA A 119 10.31 1.79 15.53
N ASP A 120 11.16 2.65 14.98
CA ASP A 120 12.12 3.41 15.76
C ASP A 120 11.39 4.51 16.54
N LYS A 121 12.00 4.95 17.65
CA LYS A 121 11.45 6.06 18.47
C LYS A 121 11.31 7.37 17.72
N ALA A 122 12.02 7.54 16.61
CA ALA A 122 11.97 8.72 15.75
C ALA A 122 11.09 8.50 14.50
N SER A 123 10.57 7.29 14.27
CA SER A 123 9.65 7.04 13.16
C SER A 123 8.35 7.82 13.32
N LEU A 124 7.86 8.38 12.23
CA LEU A 124 6.55 9.02 12.16
C LEU A 124 5.48 7.95 11.87
N VAL A 125 4.61 7.69 12.85
CA VAL A 125 3.60 6.64 12.80
C VAL A 125 2.23 7.21 13.15
N GLY A 126 1.18 6.69 12.52
CA GLY A 126 -0.19 7.11 12.81
C GLY A 126 -0.85 7.81 11.61
N SER A 127 -1.30 9.04 11.77
CA SER A 127 -2.12 9.75 10.75
C SER A 127 -3.35 8.90 10.35
N ILE A 128 -4.04 8.38 11.37
CA ILE A 128 -5.21 7.51 11.20
C ILE A 128 -6.41 8.38 10.84
N GLY A 129 -7.00 8.12 9.69
CA GLY A 129 -8.17 8.84 9.20
C GLY A 129 -8.11 9.11 7.71
N VAL A 130 -9.22 9.62 7.18
CA VAL A 130 -9.34 10.03 5.78
C VAL A 130 -9.68 11.52 5.74
N THR A 131 -9.04 12.24 4.84
CA THR A 131 -9.33 13.66 4.63
C THR A 131 -9.72 13.91 3.19
N ALA A 132 -10.74 14.74 3.00
CA ALA A 132 -11.06 15.34 1.70
C ALA A 132 -11.11 16.86 1.88
N ALA A 133 -10.45 17.58 1.00
CA ALA A 133 -10.41 19.03 1.02
C ALA A 133 -10.76 19.60 -0.34
N GLY A 134 -11.46 20.71 -0.34
CA GLY A 134 -11.84 21.42 -1.56
C GLY A 134 -11.92 22.93 -1.31
N TYR A 135 -12.20 23.67 -2.36
CA TYR A 135 -12.37 25.13 -2.30
C TYR A 135 -13.76 25.51 -2.77
N GLY A 136 -14.36 26.55 -2.18
CA GLY A 136 -15.60 27.16 -2.65
C GLY A 136 -15.33 28.52 -3.28
N PHE A 137 -15.84 28.76 -4.49
CA PHE A 137 -15.59 29.98 -5.26
C PHE A 137 -16.81 30.89 -5.41
N VAL A 138 -17.96 30.56 -4.81
CA VAL A 138 -19.23 31.29 -4.93
C VAL A 138 -19.03 32.78 -4.61
N GLY A 139 -18.51 33.09 -3.44
CA GLY A 139 -18.31 34.49 -3.04
C GLY A 139 -17.30 35.25 -3.89
N THR A 140 -16.33 34.54 -4.50
CA THR A 140 -15.39 35.16 -5.45
C THR A 140 -16.08 35.50 -6.76
N MET A 141 -16.90 34.60 -7.28
CA MET A 141 -17.68 34.84 -8.51
C MET A 141 -18.66 36.03 -8.34
N GLU A 142 -19.36 36.08 -7.20
CA GLU A 142 -20.24 37.20 -6.89
C GLU A 142 -19.51 38.55 -6.93
N LYS A 143 -18.33 38.64 -6.30
CA LYS A 143 -17.51 39.86 -6.28
C LYS A 143 -17.00 40.25 -7.67
N LEU A 144 -16.80 39.30 -8.56
CA LEU A 144 -16.34 39.53 -9.93
C LEU A 144 -17.48 39.70 -10.94
N GLY A 145 -18.73 39.59 -10.50
CA GLY A 145 -19.90 39.63 -11.39
C GLY A 145 -19.97 38.47 -12.36
N VAL A 146 -19.41 37.31 -11.99
CA VAL A 146 -19.42 36.10 -12.82
C VAL A 146 -20.61 35.23 -12.44
N GLU A 147 -21.44 34.90 -13.40
CA GLU A 147 -22.57 33.99 -13.27
C GLU A 147 -22.23 32.61 -13.86
N ARG A 148 -22.41 31.53 -13.07
CA ARG A 148 -22.32 30.18 -13.58
C ARG A 148 -23.69 29.64 -13.95
N ARG A 149 -23.83 29.11 -15.15
CA ARG A 149 -25.03 28.47 -15.66
C ARG A 149 -24.78 26.97 -15.83
N THR A 150 -25.33 26.15 -14.93
CA THR A 150 -25.15 24.71 -14.93
C THR A 150 -26.45 24.03 -15.37
N TYR A 151 -26.36 23.14 -16.35
CA TYR A 151 -27.44 22.30 -16.81
C TYR A 151 -27.07 20.85 -16.55
N THR A 152 -27.86 20.14 -15.74
CA THR A 152 -27.56 18.75 -15.37
C THR A 152 -28.82 17.89 -15.61
N SER A 153 -28.60 16.63 -15.96
CA SER A 153 -29.57 15.57 -15.88
C SER A 153 -29.15 14.60 -14.76
N GLY A 154 -30.02 14.44 -13.78
CA GLY A 154 -29.75 13.69 -12.54
C GLY A 154 -29.54 14.59 -11.34
N GLU A 155 -30.22 14.26 -10.24
CA GLU A 155 -30.34 15.07 -9.02
C GLU A 155 -28.98 15.39 -8.35
N HIS A 156 -28.05 14.43 -8.37
CA HIS A 156 -26.75 14.57 -7.70
C HIS A 156 -25.57 14.79 -8.66
N LYS A 157 -25.83 15.22 -9.90
CA LYS A 157 -24.78 15.31 -10.93
C LYS A 157 -23.80 16.46 -10.70
N SER A 158 -24.20 17.47 -9.93
CA SER A 158 -23.34 18.59 -9.50
C SER A 158 -22.91 18.49 -8.04
N PHE A 159 -22.79 17.27 -7.52
CA PHE A 159 -22.40 17.00 -6.16
C PHE A 159 -21.03 17.63 -5.83
N LEU A 160 -20.95 18.37 -4.71
CA LEU A 160 -19.76 19.10 -4.26
C LEU A 160 -19.15 20.06 -5.30
N ASP A 161 -19.97 20.64 -6.17
CA ASP A 161 -19.50 21.64 -7.13
C ASP A 161 -18.93 22.87 -6.42
N PRO A 162 -17.64 23.22 -6.59
CA PRO A 162 -17.01 24.34 -5.89
C PRO A 162 -17.56 25.70 -6.28
N PHE A 163 -18.32 25.77 -7.35
CA PHE A 163 -18.92 27.00 -7.86
C PHE A 163 -20.43 27.13 -7.53
N GLN A 164 -20.93 26.25 -6.68
CA GLN A 164 -22.29 26.31 -6.13
C GLN A 164 -22.26 26.39 -4.61
N PRO A 165 -23.30 26.96 -3.97
CA PRO A 165 -23.43 26.89 -2.52
C PRO A 165 -23.43 25.43 -2.05
N GLN A 166 -22.70 25.15 -1.01
CA GLN A 166 -22.64 23.82 -0.42
C GLN A 166 -23.99 23.48 0.24
N LYS A 167 -24.49 22.29 -0.03
CA LYS A 167 -25.74 21.80 0.54
C LYS A 167 -25.44 20.93 1.78
N PRO A 168 -26.20 21.11 2.89
CA PRO A 168 -26.00 20.34 4.11
C PRO A 168 -26.07 18.80 3.88
N GLU A 169 -27.01 18.35 3.06
CA GLU A 169 -27.20 16.94 2.73
C GLU A 169 -26.00 16.36 1.98
N GLU A 170 -25.38 17.14 1.09
CA GLU A 170 -24.15 16.73 0.38
C GLU A 170 -22.96 16.61 1.34
N THR A 171 -22.84 17.55 2.28
CA THR A 171 -21.82 17.51 3.32
C THR A 171 -21.99 16.29 4.21
N GLN A 172 -23.20 16.00 4.65
CA GLN A 172 -23.48 14.86 5.51
C GLN A 172 -23.21 13.53 4.78
N PHE A 173 -23.61 13.41 3.52
CA PHE A 173 -23.32 12.22 2.72
C PHE A 173 -21.82 12.02 2.58
N TRP A 174 -21.06 13.09 2.27
CA TRP A 174 -19.63 13.01 2.09
C TRP A 174 -18.88 12.63 3.37
N GLN A 175 -19.32 13.19 4.52
CA GLN A 175 -18.79 12.80 5.80
C GLN A 175 -18.98 11.30 6.07
N GLY A 176 -20.15 10.75 5.75
CA GLY A 176 -20.40 9.32 5.89
C GLY A 176 -19.61 8.43 4.92
N VAL A 177 -19.03 9.01 3.86
CA VAL A 177 -18.10 8.28 2.96
C VAL A 177 -16.69 8.23 3.57
N LEU A 178 -16.33 9.24 4.39
CA LEU A 178 -15.02 9.33 5.04
C LEU A 178 -14.93 8.50 6.32
N ASP A 179 -16.07 8.27 7.00
CA ASP A 179 -16.20 7.48 8.23
C ASP A 179 -16.16 5.97 7.95
#